data_b78e502ca35ea16c9bc0a69a54f50750
#
_entry.id   b78e502ca35ea16c9bc0a69a54f50750
#
_cell.length_a   1.000
_cell.length_b   1.000
_cell.length_c   1.000
_cell.angle_alpha   90.00
_cell.angle_beta   90.00
_cell.angle_gamma   90.00
#
_symmetry.space_group_name_H-M   'P 1'
#
loop_
_entity.id
_entity.type
_entity.pdbx_description
1 polymer ?
#
loop_
_entity_poly.entity_id
_entity_poly.type
_entity_poly.pdbx_seq_one_letter_code
_entity_poly.pdbx_strand_id
1 'polypeptide(L)'
;MKKHCILLFFCCLNILMNTAGAYNLKQVADKEYMSNSAITSLCQDDKGLMWIGTCDGLNVYDGRAVEEFKICDKEGYLSGNQIDNIIYTGDDTYWFQTYYSLIRLDRKTNSITRFYEFQKLFPMNKDNHGTLFIIKDSDCVYYFHKKEGVFKKINVAGIPISDVITFFFDNNNRMWVIMRGYNRCYDLQQDS
;
A
#
# COMPACT_ATOMS: atom_id res chain seq x y z
N MET A 1 9.85 -61.85 -0.08
CA MET A 1 8.79 -60.83 0.02
C MET A 1 9.17 -59.63 0.88
N LYS A 2 9.72 -59.77 2.09
CA LYS A 2 10.05 -58.64 2.99
C LYS A 2 11.07 -57.63 2.42
N LYS A 3 12.10 -58.08 1.66
CA LYS A 3 13.14 -57.21 1.10
C LYS A 3 12.62 -56.26 -0.02
N HIS A 4 11.63 -56.69 -0.78
CA HIS A 4 11.04 -55.89 -1.86
C HIS A 4 10.09 -54.81 -1.35
N CYS A 5 9.36 -55.08 -0.23
CA CYS A 5 8.54 -54.06 0.44
C CYS A 5 9.37 -52.94 1.05
N ILE A 6 10.55 -53.23 1.61
CA ILE A 6 11.45 -52.23 2.19
C ILE A 6 12.02 -51.33 1.10
N LEU A 7 12.39 -51.91 -0.04
CA LEU A 7 12.90 -51.15 -1.22
C LEU A 7 11.82 -50.20 -1.79
N LEU A 8 10.59 -50.69 -1.94
CA LEU A 8 9.43 -49.88 -2.37
C LEU A 8 9.12 -48.76 -1.39
N PHE A 9 9.19 -49.03 -0.10
CA PHE A 9 8.97 -48.00 0.93
C PHE A 9 10.04 -46.90 0.86
N PHE A 10 11.32 -47.24 0.66
CA PHE A 10 12.41 -46.26 0.50
C PHE A 10 12.27 -45.45 -0.81
N CYS A 11 11.82 -46.09 -1.93
CA CYS A 11 11.53 -45.37 -3.17
C CYS A 11 10.37 -44.38 -3.02
N CYS A 12 9.29 -44.77 -2.35
CA CYS A 12 8.16 -43.86 -2.09
C CYS A 12 8.55 -42.71 -1.16
N LEU A 13 9.41 -42.95 -0.15
CA LEU A 13 9.88 -41.90 0.74
C LEU A 13 10.74 -40.85 -0.02
N ASN A 14 11.57 -41.27 -0.97
CA ASN A 14 12.38 -40.35 -1.78
C ASN A 14 11.51 -39.51 -2.76
N ILE A 15 10.38 -40.05 -3.24
CA ILE A 15 9.45 -39.31 -4.10
C ILE A 15 8.71 -38.22 -3.31
N LEU A 16 8.38 -38.50 -2.03
CA LEU A 16 7.72 -37.53 -1.14
C LEU A 16 8.64 -36.39 -0.67
N MET A 17 9.97 -36.60 -0.69
CA MET A 17 10.93 -35.57 -0.25
C MET A 17 11.31 -34.56 -1.35
N ASN A 18 10.93 -34.80 -2.61
CA ASN A 18 11.32 -33.95 -3.73
C ASN A 18 10.33 -32.80 -4.07
N THR A 19 9.37 -32.51 -3.22
CA THR A 19 8.42 -31.40 -3.43
C THR A 19 8.71 -30.14 -2.61
N ALA A 20 9.89 -30.04 -2.00
CA ALA A 20 10.34 -28.75 -1.47
C ALA A 20 10.72 -27.86 -2.66
N GLY A 21 9.81 -27.06 -3.13
CA GLY A 21 10.09 -26.03 -4.12
C GLY A 21 11.19 -25.11 -3.57
N ALA A 22 12.39 -25.18 -4.19
CA ALA A 22 13.46 -24.24 -3.84
C ALA A 22 13.06 -22.85 -4.34
N TYR A 23 12.80 -21.93 -3.42
CA TYR A 23 12.62 -20.52 -3.78
C TYR A 23 13.96 -19.96 -4.22
N ASN A 24 14.06 -19.56 -5.48
CA ASN A 24 15.21 -18.80 -5.97
C ASN A 24 15.01 -17.33 -5.62
N LEU A 25 15.77 -16.83 -4.66
CA LEU A 25 15.81 -15.40 -4.35
C LEU A 25 16.74 -14.72 -5.37
N LYS A 26 16.18 -13.75 -6.11
CA LYS A 26 16.94 -12.91 -7.02
C LYS A 26 16.86 -11.47 -6.51
N GLN A 27 18.01 -10.81 -6.37
CA GLN A 27 18.05 -9.37 -6.15
C GLN A 27 17.53 -8.66 -7.40
N VAL A 28 16.53 -7.79 -7.22
CA VAL A 28 15.80 -7.15 -8.31
C VAL A 28 16.42 -5.83 -8.72
N ALA A 29 17.01 -5.11 -7.75
CA ALA A 29 17.63 -3.81 -7.99
C ALA A 29 18.92 -3.65 -7.19
N ASP A 30 19.91 -3.01 -7.79
CA ASP A 30 21.11 -2.53 -7.11
C ASP A 30 20.92 -1.09 -6.61
N LYS A 31 21.70 -0.72 -5.59
CA LYS A 31 21.69 0.63 -5.00
C LYS A 31 21.91 1.76 -6.02
N GLU A 32 22.60 1.44 -7.13
CA GLU A 32 22.97 2.41 -8.18
C GLU A 32 21.77 2.91 -9.00
N TYR A 33 20.62 2.21 -8.96
CA TYR A 33 19.46 2.53 -9.78
C TYR A 33 18.27 3.06 -8.97
N MET A 34 18.41 3.15 -7.66
CA MET A 34 17.35 3.63 -6.77
C MET A 34 17.70 5.00 -6.19
N SER A 35 16.69 5.85 -6.00
CA SER A 35 16.86 7.17 -5.35
C SER A 35 17.46 7.06 -3.95
N ASN A 36 17.10 6.01 -3.20
CA ASN A 36 17.67 5.68 -1.89
C ASN A 36 17.52 4.19 -1.59
N SER A 37 18.45 3.63 -0.80
CA SER A 37 18.40 2.21 -0.38
C SER A 37 17.44 1.91 0.75
N ALA A 38 16.94 2.92 1.47
CA ALA A 38 15.97 2.77 2.56
C ALA A 38 14.56 2.81 1.97
N ILE A 39 14.00 1.63 1.69
CA ILE A 39 12.64 1.46 1.18
C ILE A 39 11.67 1.67 2.35
N THR A 40 10.67 2.51 2.15
CA THR A 40 9.63 2.86 3.12
C THR A 40 8.27 2.24 2.78
N SER A 41 7.97 2.11 1.49
CA SER A 41 6.68 1.60 1.02
C SER A 41 6.77 0.94 -0.35
N LEU A 42 5.85 0.01 -0.60
CA LEU A 42 5.72 -0.71 -1.87
C LEU A 42 4.25 -0.77 -2.27
N CYS A 43 3.97 -0.56 -3.54
CA CYS A 43 2.63 -0.70 -4.10
C CYS A 43 2.70 -1.23 -5.52
N GLN A 44 1.94 -2.28 -5.83
CA GLN A 44 1.80 -2.76 -7.21
C GLN A 44 0.49 -2.23 -7.80
N ASP A 45 0.55 -1.73 -9.04
CA ASP A 45 -0.63 -1.31 -9.78
C ASP A 45 -1.21 -2.47 -10.63
N ASP A 46 -2.33 -2.20 -11.31
CA ASP A 46 -3.02 -3.17 -12.17
C ASP A 46 -2.28 -3.49 -13.48
N LYS A 47 -1.25 -2.71 -13.83
CA LYS A 47 -0.36 -2.95 -14.98
C LYS A 47 0.85 -3.79 -14.60
N GLY A 48 0.99 -4.12 -13.30
CA GLY A 48 2.09 -4.88 -12.76
C GLY A 48 3.33 -4.03 -12.43
N LEU A 49 3.29 -2.71 -12.59
CA LEU A 49 4.37 -1.83 -12.16
C LEU A 49 4.47 -1.82 -10.64
N MET A 50 5.69 -1.95 -10.12
CA MET A 50 5.96 -1.83 -8.70
C MET A 50 6.44 -0.42 -8.38
N TRP A 51 5.66 0.30 -7.59
CA TRP A 51 5.98 1.62 -7.07
C TRP A 51 6.70 1.48 -5.75
N ILE A 52 7.87 2.09 -5.64
CA ILE A 52 8.81 1.93 -4.52
C ILE A 52 9.06 3.31 -3.90
N GLY A 53 8.51 3.53 -2.72
CA GLY A 53 8.81 4.71 -1.91
C GLY A 53 10.09 4.50 -1.10
N THR A 54 10.90 5.54 -1.02
CA THR A 54 12.14 5.55 -0.27
C THR A 54 12.25 6.77 0.64
N CYS A 55 13.29 6.83 1.45
CA CYS A 55 13.61 8.01 2.26
C CYS A 55 13.99 9.23 1.40
N ASP A 56 14.26 9.06 0.10
CA ASP A 56 14.67 10.15 -0.79
C ASP A 56 14.11 10.00 -2.21
N GLY A 57 12.81 9.77 -2.32
CA GLY A 57 12.12 9.78 -3.61
C GLY A 57 11.28 8.54 -3.89
N LEU A 58 10.77 8.54 -5.11
CA LEU A 58 9.87 7.53 -5.65
C LEU A 58 10.54 6.85 -6.84
N ASN A 59 10.44 5.52 -6.88
CA ASN A 59 10.96 4.73 -7.99
C ASN A 59 9.85 3.85 -8.55
N VAL A 60 9.99 3.46 -9.81
CA VAL A 60 9.09 2.53 -10.49
C VAL A 60 9.91 1.39 -11.08
N TYR A 61 9.49 0.16 -10.84
CA TYR A 61 10.07 -1.04 -11.40
C TYR A 61 9.06 -1.72 -12.34
N ASP A 62 9.47 -1.97 -13.58
CA ASP A 62 8.64 -2.55 -14.65
C ASP A 62 8.83 -4.07 -14.82
N GLY A 63 9.58 -4.71 -13.94
CA GLY A 63 9.97 -6.12 -14.05
C GLY A 63 11.36 -6.33 -14.71
N ARG A 64 11.99 -5.26 -15.23
CA ARG A 64 13.30 -5.28 -15.89
C ARG A 64 14.26 -4.25 -15.32
N ALA A 65 13.81 -2.99 -15.20
CA ALA A 65 14.62 -1.87 -14.75
C ALA A 65 13.88 -1.09 -13.65
N VAL A 66 14.65 -0.44 -12.79
CA VAL A 66 14.15 0.53 -11.82
C VAL A 66 14.50 1.92 -12.34
N GLU A 67 13.52 2.79 -12.36
CA GLU A 67 13.67 4.20 -12.76
C GLU A 67 13.20 5.11 -11.63
N GLU A 68 13.92 6.20 -11.38
CA GLU A 68 13.47 7.25 -10.49
C GLU A 68 12.28 7.99 -11.10
N PHE A 69 11.18 8.07 -10.35
CA PHE A 69 9.99 8.80 -10.78
C PHE A 69 9.96 10.19 -10.16
N LYS A 70 10.19 11.20 -10.98
CA LYS A 70 10.18 12.60 -10.56
C LYS A 70 8.80 13.20 -10.73
N ILE A 71 8.13 13.45 -9.60
CA ILE A 71 6.89 14.22 -9.60
C ILE A 71 7.26 15.70 -9.52
N CYS A 72 7.02 16.43 -10.59
CA CYS A 72 7.24 17.87 -10.67
C CYS A 72 5.89 18.56 -10.82
N ASP A 73 5.53 19.42 -9.90
CA ASP A 73 4.38 20.31 -10.00
C ASP A 73 4.82 21.78 -10.07
N LYS A 74 3.86 22.70 -10.02
CA LYS A 74 4.13 24.16 -10.05
C LYS A 74 4.94 24.64 -8.83
N GLU A 75 4.97 23.87 -7.77
CA GLU A 75 5.66 24.14 -6.51
C GLU A 75 7.06 23.51 -6.47
N GLY A 76 7.45 22.77 -7.52
CA GLY A 76 8.73 22.10 -7.65
C GLY A 76 8.68 20.61 -7.33
N TYR A 77 9.84 20.00 -7.12
CA TYR A 77 9.93 18.58 -6.71
C TYR A 77 9.22 18.35 -5.38
N LEU A 78 8.79 17.11 -5.16
CA LEU A 78 8.27 16.68 -3.87
C LEU A 78 9.18 17.20 -2.74
N SER A 79 8.72 18.25 -2.06
CA SER A 79 9.46 18.82 -0.94
C SER A 79 9.50 17.83 0.21
N GLY A 80 10.71 17.47 0.66
CA GLY A 80 10.91 16.38 1.59
C GLY A 80 10.63 15.06 0.88
N ASN A 81 11.60 14.55 0.20
CA ASN A 81 11.50 13.46 -0.78
C ASN A 81 11.08 12.11 -0.19
N GLN A 82 10.93 12.00 1.13
CA GLN A 82 10.52 10.76 1.77
C GLN A 82 9.06 10.43 1.45
N ILE A 83 8.85 9.27 0.85
CA ILE A 83 7.53 8.71 0.56
C ILE A 83 7.21 7.65 1.60
N ASP A 84 6.36 7.98 2.57
CA ASP A 84 6.07 7.11 3.71
C ASP A 84 5.06 6.01 3.38
N ASN A 85 4.12 6.29 2.49
CA ASN A 85 3.14 5.31 2.05
C ASN A 85 2.69 5.58 0.61
N ILE A 86 2.31 4.49 -0.10
CA ILE A 86 1.81 4.53 -1.47
C ILE A 86 0.54 3.69 -1.54
N ILE A 87 -0.54 4.26 -2.09
CA ILE A 87 -1.77 3.52 -2.37
C ILE A 87 -2.18 3.76 -3.82
N TYR A 88 -2.40 2.67 -4.56
CA TYR A 88 -3.03 2.68 -5.87
C TYR A 88 -4.53 2.41 -5.72
N THR A 89 -5.37 3.34 -6.14
CA THR A 89 -6.84 3.26 -6.00
C THR A 89 -7.56 2.85 -7.28
N GLY A 90 -6.81 2.41 -8.30
CA GLY A 90 -7.35 2.09 -9.62
C GLY A 90 -7.39 3.32 -10.56
N ASP A 91 -7.77 3.10 -11.81
CA ASP A 91 -7.94 4.16 -12.81
C ASP A 91 -6.71 5.05 -13.01
N ASP A 92 -5.49 4.49 -12.90
CA ASP A 92 -4.23 5.24 -12.96
C ASP A 92 -4.10 6.34 -11.87
N THR A 93 -4.78 6.16 -10.73
CA THR A 93 -4.74 7.12 -9.62
C THR A 93 -3.89 6.56 -8.47
N TYR A 94 -2.90 7.33 -8.08
CA TYR A 94 -1.95 7.00 -7.02
C TYR A 94 -1.98 8.06 -5.93
N TRP A 95 -1.80 7.61 -4.70
CA TRP A 95 -1.72 8.45 -3.53
C TRP A 95 -0.38 8.23 -2.82
N PHE A 96 0.33 9.32 -2.59
CA PHE A 96 1.61 9.32 -1.89
C PHE A 96 1.48 10.11 -0.60
N GLN A 97 1.81 9.47 0.51
CA GLN A 97 1.88 10.14 1.78
C GLN A 97 3.32 10.57 2.06
N THR A 98 3.49 11.84 2.37
CA THR A 98 4.71 12.44 2.88
C THR A 98 4.44 13.08 4.23
N TYR A 99 5.49 13.43 4.97
CA TYR A 99 5.30 14.18 6.21
C TYR A 99 4.58 15.53 6.02
N TYR A 100 4.74 16.15 4.84
CA TYR A 100 4.25 17.51 4.57
C TYR A 100 2.89 17.56 3.89
N SER A 101 2.48 16.52 3.21
CA SER A 101 1.21 16.51 2.48
C SER A 101 0.80 15.08 2.06
N LEU A 102 -0.48 14.94 1.76
CA LEU A 102 -0.96 13.83 0.95
C LEU A 102 -1.03 14.31 -0.52
N ILE A 103 -0.50 13.50 -1.43
CA ILE A 103 -0.40 13.82 -2.84
C ILE A 103 -1.21 12.82 -3.64
N ARG A 104 -2.07 13.32 -4.53
CA ARG A 104 -2.77 12.54 -5.53
C ARG A 104 -2.12 12.77 -6.89
N LEU A 105 -1.72 11.70 -7.56
CA LEU A 105 -1.29 11.69 -8.95
C LEU A 105 -2.36 10.98 -9.78
N ASP A 106 -2.89 11.67 -10.78
CA ASP A 106 -3.70 11.09 -11.84
C ASP A 106 -2.83 10.96 -13.09
N ARG A 107 -2.44 9.73 -13.45
CA ARG A 107 -1.55 9.48 -14.58
C ARG A 107 -2.23 9.60 -15.95
N LYS A 108 -3.56 9.53 -16.02
CA LYS A 108 -4.28 9.74 -17.28
C LYS A 108 -4.18 11.18 -17.74
N THR A 109 -4.29 12.10 -16.78
CA THR A 109 -4.21 13.54 -17.05
C THR A 109 -2.84 14.14 -16.74
N ASN A 110 -1.97 13.35 -16.13
CA ASN A 110 -0.69 13.75 -15.56
C ASN A 110 -0.82 14.91 -14.57
N SER A 111 -1.93 14.94 -13.81
CA SER A 111 -2.21 16.00 -12.86
C SER A 111 -1.84 15.59 -11.43
N ILE A 112 -1.34 16.55 -10.67
CA ILE A 112 -0.95 16.40 -9.27
C ILE A 112 -1.81 17.34 -8.44
N THR A 113 -2.37 16.80 -7.35
CA THR A 113 -3.10 17.56 -6.34
C THR A 113 -2.49 17.29 -4.98
N ARG A 114 -2.22 18.36 -4.19
CA ARG A 114 -1.72 18.27 -2.83
C ARG A 114 -2.80 18.63 -1.84
N PHE A 115 -2.85 17.86 -0.75
CA PHE A 115 -3.78 18.03 0.37
C PHE A 115 -2.95 18.29 1.63
N TYR A 116 -2.75 19.57 1.95
CA TYR A 116 -1.92 20.00 3.08
C TYR A 116 -2.61 19.80 4.44
N GLU A 117 -3.93 19.66 4.46
CA GLU A 117 -4.70 19.30 5.65
C GLU A 117 -4.37 17.89 6.18
N PHE A 118 -3.70 17.06 5.36
CA PHE A 118 -3.18 15.76 5.75
C PHE A 118 -1.65 15.78 5.89
N GLN A 119 -1.12 16.84 6.52
CA GLN A 119 0.27 16.85 7.01
C GLN A 119 0.44 15.83 8.12
N LYS A 120 1.66 15.28 8.28
CA LYS A 120 2.02 14.16 9.15
C LYS A 120 1.55 12.81 8.57
N LEU A 121 1.93 11.75 9.28
CA LEU A 121 1.62 10.40 8.86
C LEU A 121 0.36 9.92 9.58
N PHE A 122 -0.65 9.58 8.80
CA PHE A 122 -1.90 9.02 9.28
C PHE A 122 -2.12 7.64 8.69
N PRO A 123 -2.78 6.72 9.41
CA PRO A 123 -3.25 5.49 8.81
C PRO A 123 -4.13 5.79 7.60
N MET A 124 -3.79 5.21 6.47
CA MET A 124 -4.58 5.31 5.25
C MET A 124 -4.65 3.96 4.53
N ASN A 125 -5.76 3.67 3.91
CA ASN A 125 -6.00 2.49 3.10
C ASN A 125 -7.14 2.74 2.12
N LYS A 126 -7.35 1.80 1.18
CA LYS A 126 -8.48 1.84 0.27
C LYS A 126 -9.49 0.75 0.59
N ASP A 127 -10.75 1.01 0.25
CA ASP A 127 -11.80 -0.01 0.26
C ASP A 127 -11.74 -0.88 -1.02
N ASN A 128 -12.64 -1.86 -1.12
CA ASN A 128 -12.72 -2.77 -2.26
C ASN A 128 -13.17 -2.09 -3.57
N HIS A 129 -13.71 -0.86 -3.48
CA HIS A 129 -14.12 -0.03 -4.64
C HIS A 129 -13.02 0.96 -5.06
N GLY A 130 -11.87 0.95 -4.38
CA GLY A 130 -10.77 1.87 -4.65
C GLY A 130 -10.99 3.27 -4.08
N THR A 131 -11.87 3.44 -3.10
CA THR A 131 -12.01 4.71 -2.37
C THR A 131 -10.92 4.82 -1.32
N LEU A 132 -10.17 5.92 -1.32
CA LEU A 132 -9.17 6.17 -0.28
C LEU A 132 -9.84 6.62 1.01
N PHE A 133 -9.42 6.01 2.13
CA PHE A 133 -9.83 6.35 3.49
C PHE A 133 -8.62 6.74 4.33
N ILE A 134 -8.83 7.66 5.29
CA ILE A 134 -7.80 8.16 6.22
C ILE A 134 -8.42 8.32 7.61
N ILE A 135 -7.69 7.91 8.66
CA ILE A 135 -8.04 8.19 10.05
C ILE A 135 -7.02 9.20 10.59
N LYS A 136 -7.44 10.46 10.81
CA LYS A 136 -6.55 11.51 11.31
C LYS A 136 -7.03 12.16 12.61
N ASP A 137 -8.32 12.04 12.93
CA ASP A 137 -8.94 12.59 14.12
C ASP A 137 -9.68 11.48 14.87
N SER A 138 -9.83 11.61 16.19
CA SER A 138 -10.63 10.69 16.98
C SER A 138 -12.09 10.69 16.53
N ASP A 139 -12.66 9.48 16.52
CA ASP A 139 -14.07 9.23 16.15
C ASP A 139 -14.47 9.71 14.75
N CYS A 140 -13.48 9.77 13.85
CA CYS A 140 -13.67 10.26 12.49
C CYS A 140 -12.86 9.46 11.48
N VAL A 141 -13.51 9.18 10.34
CA VAL A 141 -12.88 8.62 9.15
C VAL A 141 -13.11 9.60 8.00
N TYR A 142 -12.06 9.88 7.26
CA TYR A 142 -12.14 10.70 6.05
C TYR A 142 -12.07 9.78 4.83
N TYR A 143 -12.87 10.07 3.79
CA TYR A 143 -12.81 9.38 2.51
C TYR A 143 -12.76 10.38 1.35
N PHE A 144 -12.09 10.01 0.29
CA PHE A 144 -11.99 10.86 -0.89
C PHE A 144 -13.23 10.71 -1.79
N HIS A 145 -14.01 11.78 -1.92
CA HIS A 145 -15.17 11.81 -2.79
C HIS A 145 -14.74 12.19 -4.23
N LYS A 146 -14.58 11.17 -5.09
CA LYS A 146 -13.99 11.29 -6.42
C LYS A 146 -14.69 12.31 -7.33
N LYS A 147 -16.02 12.37 -7.29
CA LYS A 147 -16.80 13.30 -8.15
C LYS A 147 -16.59 14.76 -7.78
N GLU A 148 -16.46 15.07 -6.50
CA GLU A 148 -16.28 16.43 -6.00
C GLU A 148 -14.81 16.80 -5.83
N GLY A 149 -13.90 15.83 -5.84
CA GLY A 149 -12.46 16.05 -5.69
C GLY A 149 -12.03 16.48 -4.28
N VAL A 150 -12.83 16.18 -3.26
CA VAL A 150 -12.61 16.61 -1.87
C VAL A 150 -12.69 15.44 -0.90
N PHE A 151 -12.11 15.60 0.28
CA PHE A 151 -12.32 14.67 1.39
C PHE A 151 -13.61 14.99 2.14
N LYS A 152 -14.42 13.97 2.38
CA LYS A 152 -15.60 14.02 3.25
C LYS A 152 -15.33 13.25 4.53
N LYS A 153 -16.03 13.64 5.61
CA LYS A 153 -15.88 13.11 6.96
C LYS A 153 -17.06 12.22 7.32
N ILE A 154 -16.78 11.05 7.89
CA ILE A 154 -17.76 10.18 8.53
C ILE A 154 -17.46 10.17 10.02
N ASN A 155 -18.47 10.41 10.87
CA ASN A 155 -18.34 10.26 12.32
C ASN A 155 -18.49 8.77 12.67
N VAL A 156 -17.48 8.21 13.33
CA VAL A 156 -17.43 6.79 13.70
C VAL A 156 -16.98 6.70 15.16
N ALA A 157 -17.91 6.43 16.07
CA ALA A 157 -17.62 6.39 17.50
C ALA A 157 -16.62 5.29 17.89
N GLY A 158 -15.78 5.59 18.86
CA GLY A 158 -14.87 4.64 19.50
C GLY A 158 -13.56 4.40 18.76
N ILE A 159 -13.09 5.38 17.99
CA ILE A 159 -11.76 5.39 17.36
C ILE A 159 -10.89 6.49 18.00
N PRO A 160 -10.25 6.24 19.15
CA PRO A 160 -9.26 7.19 19.69
C PRO A 160 -8.01 7.15 18.82
N ILE A 161 -7.69 8.27 18.17
CA ILE A 161 -6.59 8.35 17.20
C ILE A 161 -5.23 7.96 17.81
N SER A 162 -5.02 8.21 19.10
CA SER A 162 -3.80 7.83 19.83
C SER A 162 -3.52 6.33 19.82
N ASP A 163 -4.56 5.52 19.71
CA ASP A 163 -4.48 4.07 19.82
C ASP A 163 -4.47 3.38 18.46
N VAL A 164 -4.85 4.10 17.39
CA VAL A 164 -4.89 3.51 16.04
C VAL A 164 -3.48 3.18 15.55
N ILE A 165 -3.29 1.92 15.17
CA ILE A 165 -2.07 1.44 14.54
C ILE A 165 -2.23 1.46 13.03
N THR A 166 -3.32 0.85 12.53
CA THR A 166 -3.67 0.76 11.11
C THR A 166 -5.13 0.37 10.95
N PHE A 167 -5.61 0.32 9.72
CA PHE A 167 -6.90 -0.27 9.39
C PHE A 167 -6.85 -0.92 8.00
N PHE A 168 -7.80 -1.80 7.71
CA PHE A 168 -7.98 -2.43 6.41
C PHE A 168 -9.46 -2.76 6.17
N PHE A 169 -9.79 -3.08 4.92
CA PHE A 169 -11.11 -3.53 4.52
C PHE A 169 -11.09 -5.04 4.25
N ASP A 170 -12.09 -5.77 4.75
CA ASP A 170 -12.27 -7.18 4.46
C ASP A 170 -13.02 -7.39 3.12
N ASN A 171 -13.21 -8.65 2.72
CA ASN A 171 -13.89 -8.99 1.47
C ASN A 171 -15.37 -8.54 1.41
N ASN A 172 -15.96 -8.24 2.56
CA ASN A 172 -17.32 -7.69 2.66
C ASN A 172 -17.33 -6.16 2.74
N ASN A 173 -16.21 -5.52 2.46
CA ASN A 173 -16.00 -4.06 2.53
C ASN A 173 -16.24 -3.47 3.93
N ARG A 174 -16.06 -4.26 5.00
CA ARG A 174 -16.10 -3.77 6.37
C ARG A 174 -14.73 -3.27 6.79
N MET A 175 -14.67 -2.12 7.44
CA MET A 175 -13.44 -1.52 7.94
C MET A 175 -13.06 -2.11 9.29
N TRP A 176 -11.90 -2.74 9.35
CA TRP A 176 -11.28 -3.24 10.58
C TRP A 176 -10.22 -2.25 11.03
N VAL A 177 -10.41 -1.67 12.21
CA VAL A 177 -9.44 -0.76 12.83
C VAL A 177 -8.66 -1.51 13.88
N ILE A 178 -7.34 -1.58 13.68
CA ILE A 178 -6.39 -2.21 14.58
C ILE A 178 -5.87 -1.16 15.54
N MET A 179 -6.12 -1.35 16.82
CA MET A 179 -5.76 -0.42 17.88
C MET A 179 -4.89 -1.10 18.94
N ARG A 180 -4.22 -0.30 19.75
CA ARG A 180 -3.43 -0.81 20.89
C ARG A 180 -4.37 -1.47 21.90
N GLY A 181 -4.24 -2.80 22.04
CA GLY A 181 -4.98 -3.59 23.01
C GLY A 181 -6.36 -4.12 22.57
N TYR A 182 -6.94 -3.60 21.49
CA TYR A 182 -8.22 -4.10 20.97
C TYR A 182 -8.42 -3.73 19.50
N ASN A 183 -9.39 -4.39 18.84
CA ASN A 183 -9.74 -4.13 17.45
C ASN A 183 -11.24 -3.86 17.34
N ARG A 184 -11.63 -3.09 16.33
CA ARG A 184 -13.04 -2.83 16.01
C ARG A 184 -13.32 -3.04 14.54
N CYS A 185 -14.54 -3.49 14.25
CA CYS A 185 -15.06 -3.64 12.89
C CYS A 185 -16.25 -2.70 12.69
N TYR A 186 -16.25 -1.99 11.60
CA TYR A 186 -17.30 -1.03 11.21
C TYR A 186 -17.83 -1.40 9.83
N ASP A 187 -19.15 -1.38 9.70
CA ASP A 187 -19.83 -1.43 8.42
C ASP A 187 -20.10 0.02 8.00
N LEU A 188 -19.31 0.51 7.04
CA LEU A 188 -19.47 1.86 6.52
C LEU A 188 -20.50 1.79 5.38
N GLN A 189 -21.78 1.93 5.72
CA GLN A 189 -22.83 2.09 4.73
C GLN A 189 -22.60 3.41 4.00
N GLN A 190 -22.32 3.34 2.71
CA GLN A 190 -22.33 4.52 1.86
C GLN A 190 -23.80 4.87 1.61
N ASP A 191 -24.20 6.08 1.99
CA ASP A 191 -25.45 6.65 1.51
C ASP A 191 -25.37 6.72 -0.03
N SER A 192 -26.25 5.96 -0.67
CA SER A 192 -26.36 5.79 -2.13
C SER A 192 -26.89 7.04 -2.82
#